data_49398ef9fb26516ce60ebe6bcd476280
#
_entry.id   49398ef9fb26516ce60ebe6bcd476280
#
_cell.length_a   1.000
_cell.length_b   1.000
_cell.length_c   1.000
_cell.angle_alpha   90.00
_cell.angle_beta   90.00
_cell.angle_gamma   90.00
#
_symmetry.space_group_name_H-M   'P 1'
#
loop_
_entity.id
_entity.type
_entity.pdbx_description
1 polymer ?
#
loop_
_entity_poly.entity_id
_entity_poly.type
_entity_poly.pdbx_seq_one_letter_code
_entity_poly.pdbx_strand_id
1 'polypeptide(L)' 'MITKDRMRADIAKMLHMDAGDVRDDDNLPDLGLDSLRLMKLVLGWEEAGLKADFGLFAEHGTLGEWWQAIEAQQAG' A
#
# COMPACT_ATOMS: atom_id res chain seq x y z
N MET A 1 10.15 -10.29 3.52
CA MET A 1 9.35 -9.36 4.32
C MET A 1 9.06 -8.10 3.53
N ILE A 2 7.82 -7.62 3.58
CA ILE A 2 7.44 -6.40 2.87
C ILE A 2 7.92 -5.18 3.66
N THR A 3 8.49 -4.21 2.95
CA THR A 3 8.90 -2.93 3.54
C THR A 3 8.04 -1.81 3.00
N LYS A 4 8.01 -0.69 3.71
CA LYS A 4 7.30 0.50 3.26
C LYS A 4 7.82 1.00 1.91
N ASP A 5 9.15 0.94 1.74
CA ASP A 5 9.77 1.37 0.48
C ASP A 5 9.34 0.49 -0.69
N ARG A 6 9.22 -0.82 -0.45
CA ARG A 6 8.73 -1.72 -1.48
C ARG A 6 7.28 -1.41 -1.85
N MET A 7 6.45 -1.16 -0.84
CA MET A 7 5.05 -0.80 -1.08
C MET A 7 4.97 0.48 -1.91
N ARG A 8 5.78 1.47 -1.56
CA ARG A 8 5.83 2.73 -2.31
C ARG A 8 6.23 2.49 -3.77
N ALA A 9 7.25 1.69 -3.99
CA ALA A 9 7.72 1.38 -5.34
C ALA A 9 6.67 0.65 -6.15
N ASP A 10 5.98 -0.30 -5.54
CA ASP A 10 4.92 -1.06 -6.22
C ASP A 10 3.73 -0.17 -6.59
N ILE A 11 3.35 0.74 -5.68
CA ILE A 11 2.28 1.70 -5.94
C ILE A 11 2.69 2.60 -7.12
N ALA A 12 3.90 3.13 -7.08
CA ALA A 12 4.39 4.01 -8.13
C ALA A 12 4.39 3.30 -9.49
N LYS A 13 4.84 2.06 -9.52
CA LYS A 13 4.85 1.26 -10.74
C LYS A 13 3.44 1.06 -11.28
N MET A 14 2.49 0.76 -10.40
CA MET A 14 1.09 0.56 -10.78
C MET A 14 0.48 1.83 -11.38
N LEU A 15 0.86 2.99 -10.86
CA LEU A 15 0.34 4.29 -11.28
C LEU A 15 1.18 4.97 -12.35
N HIS A 16 2.26 4.32 -12.81
CA HIS A 16 3.19 4.88 -13.79
C HIS A 16 3.83 6.18 -13.32
N MET A 17 4.25 6.19 -12.04
CA MET A 17 4.90 7.33 -11.38
C MET A 17 6.27 6.92 -10.88
N ASP A 18 7.09 7.91 -10.54
CA ASP A 18 8.34 7.65 -9.82
C ASP A 18 8.04 7.43 -8.34
N ALA A 19 8.79 6.53 -7.70
CA ALA A 19 8.59 6.25 -6.29
C ALA A 19 8.74 7.51 -5.43
N GLY A 20 9.63 8.43 -5.80
CA GLY A 20 9.81 9.68 -5.07
C GLY A 20 8.62 10.62 -5.12
N ASP A 21 7.70 10.40 -6.07
CA ASP A 21 6.50 11.22 -6.20
C ASP A 21 5.32 10.65 -5.38
N VAL A 22 5.47 9.46 -4.81
CA VAL A 22 4.45 8.88 -3.94
C VAL A 22 4.79 9.19 -2.49
N ARG A 23 4.04 10.10 -1.90
CA ARG A 23 4.29 10.54 -0.51
C ARG A 23 3.44 9.74 0.47
N ASP A 24 3.90 9.70 1.72
CA ASP A 24 3.19 8.98 2.77
C ASP A 24 1.79 9.52 3.02
N ASP A 25 1.58 10.82 2.80
CA ASP A 25 0.31 11.49 3.06
C ASP A 25 -0.52 11.76 1.80
N ASP A 26 -0.09 11.26 0.64
CA ASP A 26 -0.87 11.41 -0.58
C ASP A 26 -2.12 10.56 -0.52
N ASN A 27 -3.23 11.12 -0.99
CA ASN A 27 -4.47 10.38 -1.15
C ASN A 27 -4.34 9.49 -2.38
N LEU A 28 -4.15 8.20 -2.17
CA LEU A 28 -3.86 7.27 -3.25
C LEU A 28 -5.00 7.11 -4.26
N PRO A 29 -6.28 7.08 -3.83
CA PRO A 29 -7.39 7.08 -4.81
C PRO A 29 -7.35 8.28 -5.73
N ASP A 30 -6.98 9.46 -5.23
CA ASP A 30 -6.87 10.67 -6.05
C ASP A 30 -5.75 10.55 -7.09
N LEU A 31 -4.74 9.74 -6.83
CA LEU A 31 -3.66 9.49 -7.78
C LEU A 31 -4.00 8.45 -8.83
N GLY A 32 -5.15 7.81 -8.70
CA GLY A 32 -5.61 6.81 -9.66
C GLY A 32 -5.63 5.38 -9.14
N LEU A 33 -5.39 5.17 -7.85
CA LEU A 33 -5.42 3.84 -7.26
C LEU A 33 -6.87 3.46 -6.94
N ASP A 34 -7.50 2.75 -7.88
CA ASP A 34 -8.87 2.27 -7.69
C ASP A 34 -8.88 0.92 -6.97
N SER A 35 -10.08 0.41 -6.69
CA SER A 35 -10.26 -0.83 -5.94
C SER A 35 -9.62 -2.04 -6.62
N LEU A 36 -9.70 -2.10 -7.95
CA LEU A 36 -9.14 -3.22 -8.70
C LEU A 36 -7.62 -3.23 -8.62
N ARG A 37 -7.01 -2.06 -8.79
CA ARG A 37 -5.55 -1.93 -8.69
C ARG A 37 -5.07 -2.20 -7.28
N LEU A 38 -5.80 -1.70 -6.29
CA LEU A 38 -5.48 -1.95 -4.90
C LEU A 38 -5.52 -3.44 -4.58
N MET A 39 -6.54 -4.14 -5.07
CA MET A 39 -6.66 -5.57 -4.87
C MET A 39 -5.45 -6.32 -5.44
N LYS A 40 -5.01 -5.95 -6.64
CA LYS A 40 -3.83 -6.56 -7.26
C LYS A 40 -2.57 -6.34 -6.43
N LEU A 41 -2.40 -5.12 -5.90
CA LEU A 41 -1.26 -4.82 -5.03
C LEU A 41 -1.30 -5.66 -3.76
N VAL A 42 -2.44 -5.72 -3.10
CA VAL A 42 -2.59 -6.46 -1.85
C VAL A 42 -2.31 -7.94 -2.05
N LEU A 43 -2.84 -8.53 -3.14
CA LEU A 43 -2.58 -9.94 -3.44
C LEU A 43 -1.09 -10.19 -3.65
N GLY A 44 -0.40 -9.31 -4.36
CA GLY A 44 1.04 -9.44 -4.56
C GLY A 44 1.81 -9.34 -3.25
N TRP A 45 1.41 -8.46 -2.37
CA TRP A 45 2.05 -8.30 -1.06
C TRP A 45 1.79 -9.49 -0.16
N GLU A 46 0.58 -10.06 -0.20
CA GLU A 46 0.27 -11.27 0.55
C GLU A 46 1.12 -12.45 0.08
N GLU A 47 1.32 -12.57 -1.22
CA GLU A 47 2.20 -13.60 -1.78
C GLU A 47 3.65 -13.42 -1.32
N ALA A 48 4.06 -12.18 -1.07
CA ALA A 48 5.39 -11.86 -0.58
C ALA A 48 5.52 -12.02 0.95
N GLY A 49 4.45 -12.40 1.62
CA GLY A 49 4.47 -12.67 3.05
C GLY A 49 3.74 -11.68 3.94
N LEU A 50 3.11 -10.66 3.35
CA LEU A 50 2.35 -9.69 4.15
C LEU A 50 1.08 -10.35 4.71
N LYS A 51 0.84 -10.16 5.99
CA LYS A 51 -0.34 -10.68 6.67
C LYS A 51 -1.27 -9.53 7.05
N ALA A 52 -2.05 -9.06 6.09
CA ALA A 52 -3.00 -7.98 6.32
C ALA A 52 -4.21 -8.18 5.43
N ASP A 53 -5.38 -7.79 5.94
CA ASP A 53 -6.64 -7.92 5.21
C ASP A 53 -6.80 -6.79 4.20
N PHE A 54 -7.49 -7.07 3.10
CA PHE A 54 -7.85 -6.04 2.14
C PHE A 54 -8.61 -4.88 2.81
N GLY A 55 -9.45 -5.20 3.81
CA GLY A 55 -10.20 -4.19 4.54
C GLY A 55 -9.33 -3.10 5.18
N LEU A 56 -8.14 -3.48 5.65
CA LEU A 56 -7.21 -2.51 6.21
C LEU A 56 -6.85 -1.44 5.18
N PHE A 57 -6.57 -1.87 3.96
CA PHE A 57 -6.20 -0.94 2.88
C PHE A 57 -7.40 -0.13 2.40
N ALA A 58 -8.59 -0.72 2.41
CA ALA A 58 -9.79 -0.02 1.98
C ALA A 58 -10.23 1.06 2.97
N GLU A 59 -9.92 0.89 4.26
CA GLU A 59 -10.27 1.85 5.30
C GLU A 59 -9.39 3.10 5.32
N HIS A 60 -8.19 2.98 4.75
CA HIS A 60 -7.21 4.06 4.78
C HIS A 60 -6.83 4.44 3.36
N GLY A 61 -6.57 5.71 3.13
CA GLY A 61 -6.29 6.22 1.80
C GLY A 61 -4.85 6.60 1.54
N THR A 62 -3.96 6.45 2.52
CA THR A 62 -2.55 6.86 2.39
C THR A 62 -1.61 5.73 2.75
N LEU A 63 -0.42 5.76 2.16
CA LEU A 63 0.62 4.78 2.45
C LEU A 63 1.05 4.84 3.92
N GLY A 64 1.16 6.04 4.47
CA GLY A 64 1.54 6.22 5.87
C GLY A 64 0.56 5.54 6.82
N GLU A 65 -0.73 5.71 6.57
CA GLU A 65 -1.75 5.06 7.39
C GLU A 65 -1.71 3.54 7.25
N TRP A 66 -1.53 3.05 6.02
CA TRP A 66 -1.40 1.61 5.78
C TRP A 66 -0.22 1.05 6.56
N TRP A 67 0.92 1.73 6.48
CA TRP A 67 2.13 1.23 7.15
C TRP A 67 1.98 1.22 8.66
N GLN A 68 1.39 2.26 9.24
CA GLN A 68 1.13 2.31 10.68
C GLN A 68 0.24 1.16 11.13
N ALA A 69 -0.81 0.86 10.36
CA ALA A 69 -1.72 -0.23 10.70
C ALA A 69 -1.02 -1.60 10.58
N ILE A 70 -0.18 -1.77 9.56
CA ILE A 70 0.59 -3.00 9.38
C ILE A 70 1.57 -3.20 10.52
N GLU A 71 2.29 -2.16 10.90
CA GLU A 71 3.23 -2.24 12.02
C GLU A 71 2.53 -2.58 13.33
N ALA A 72 1.35 -2.00 13.56
CA ALA A 72 0.58 -2.28 14.75
C ALA A 72 0.17 -3.75 14.83
N GLN A 73 -0.20 -4.35 13.70
CA GLN A 73 -0.54 -5.77 13.66
C GLN A 73 0.67 -6.67 13.91
N GLN A 74 1.83 -6.27 13.39
CA GLN A 74 3.04 -7.08 13.52
C GLN A 74 3.68 -6.95 14.90
N ALA A 75 3.45 -5.83 15.57
CA ALA A 75 4.01 -5.56 16.89
C ALA A 75 3.25 -6.25 18.01
N GLY A 76 2.03 -6.69 17.75
CA GLY A 76 1.16 -7.28 18.75
C GLY A 76 1.39 -8.75 19.05
#